data_7ddd4a1461a6aef8c293be98a4a05aa7
#
_entry.id   7ddd4a1461a6aef8c293be98a4a05aa7
#
_cell.length_a   1.000
_cell.length_b   1.000
_cell.length_c   1.000
_cell.angle_alpha   90.00
_cell.angle_beta   90.00
_cell.angle_gamma   90.00
#
_symmetry.space_group_name_H-M   'P 1'
#
loop_
_entity.id
_entity.type
_entity.pdbx_description
1 polymer ?
#
loop_
_entity_poly.entity_id
_entity_poly.type
_entity_poly.pdbx_seq_one_letter_code
_entity_poly.pdbx_strand_id
1 'polypeptide(L)'
;MLSVNELEDRLIDLAFAEDIGDGDHTTLCCIPENAMGKSHLLNKEDGILAGVELAKRVFAKFDPTMQVEVLINDGTPVKKGDIAMVVTAKVRSLLQTERLMLNIMQRMSGIATMTNKYVERLKGTKTHVLDTRKTTPGLRMLEKQAVKIGGGMNHRIGLFDMILLKDNHIDFCGGITNAITRCHEYLKEKGLDLKIEIEVRNFDELAEAMNCGGINRIMLDNFSVADTKKAVDIVGGKFETESSGGITFDTIRDYAECGVDFISVGALTHSVKGLDMSFKACE
;
A
#
# COMPACT_ATOMS: atom_id res chain seq x y z
N MET A 1 15.80 -12.59 -4.84
CA MET A 1 14.92 -11.41 -4.65
C MET A 1 15.14 -10.90 -3.24
N LEU A 2 15.18 -9.57 -3.03
CA LEU A 2 15.30 -9.00 -1.67
C LEU A 2 14.00 -9.26 -0.90
N SER A 3 14.11 -9.63 0.37
CA SER A 3 12.97 -9.73 1.28
C SER A 3 12.40 -8.34 1.60
N VAL A 4 11.19 -8.29 2.14
CA VAL A 4 10.57 -7.03 2.63
C VAL A 4 11.49 -6.35 3.63
N ASN A 5 12.02 -7.13 4.57
CA ASN A 5 12.92 -6.62 5.61
C ASN A 5 14.19 -6.00 5.03
N GLU A 6 14.80 -6.62 4.02
CA GLU A 6 15.99 -6.05 3.37
C GLU A 6 15.69 -4.77 2.60
N LEU A 7 14.50 -4.64 2.00
CA LEU A 7 14.07 -3.42 1.31
C LEU A 7 13.83 -2.29 2.31
N GLU A 8 13.20 -2.58 3.45
CA GLU A 8 12.97 -1.62 4.52
C GLU A 8 14.29 -1.15 5.15
N ASP A 9 15.22 -2.07 5.42
CA ASP A 9 16.54 -1.70 5.96
C ASP A 9 17.32 -0.79 5.04
N ARG A 10 17.31 -1.07 3.72
CA ARG A 10 17.95 -0.21 2.72
C ARG A 10 17.30 1.18 2.65
N LEU A 11 15.97 1.25 2.78
CA LEU A 11 15.27 2.52 2.82
C LEU A 11 15.67 3.33 4.05
N ILE A 12 15.72 2.71 5.23
CA ILE A 12 16.11 3.38 6.48
C ILE A 12 17.56 3.87 6.38
N ASP A 13 18.48 3.06 5.86
CA ASP A 13 19.89 3.44 5.69
C ASP A 13 20.04 4.63 4.74
N LEU A 14 19.32 4.59 3.60
CA LEU A 14 19.34 5.68 2.63
C LEU A 14 18.78 6.98 3.24
N ALA A 15 17.67 6.88 3.96
CA ALA A 15 17.02 8.04 4.57
C ALA A 15 17.87 8.66 5.69
N PHE A 16 18.58 7.87 6.50
CA PHE A 16 19.55 8.41 7.46
C PHE A 16 20.75 9.05 6.77
N ALA A 17 21.26 8.46 5.69
CA ALA A 17 22.36 9.06 4.93
C ALA A 17 21.95 10.39 4.28
N GLU A 18 20.69 10.49 3.80
CA GLU A 18 20.13 11.72 3.22
C GLU A 18 19.94 12.83 4.24
N ASP A 19 19.40 12.51 5.44
CA ASP A 19 18.97 13.51 6.42
C ASP A 19 20.11 13.94 7.36
N ILE A 20 21.01 13.02 7.73
CA ILE A 20 22.07 13.28 8.71
C ILE A 20 23.40 13.71 8.03
N GLY A 21 23.72 13.11 6.88
CA GLY A 21 24.98 13.39 6.16
C GLY A 21 26.21 13.17 7.02
N ASP A 22 27.01 14.22 7.20
CA ASP A 22 28.23 14.24 8.04
C ASP A 22 27.94 14.62 9.51
N GLY A 23 26.67 14.92 9.87
CA GLY A 23 26.24 15.12 11.25
C GLY A 23 25.08 16.10 11.42
N ASP A 24 24.24 15.86 12.41
CA ASP A 24 23.23 16.82 12.89
C ASP A 24 23.93 17.90 13.75
N HIS A 25 24.44 18.93 13.09
CA HIS A 25 25.21 19.97 13.74
C HIS A 25 24.44 20.73 14.83
N THR A 26 23.11 20.88 14.68
CA THR A 26 22.29 21.53 15.71
C THR A 26 22.25 20.70 16.98
N THR A 27 21.98 19.43 16.87
CA THR A 27 21.95 18.53 18.02
C THR A 27 23.34 18.37 18.63
N LEU A 28 24.38 18.23 17.80
CA LEU A 28 25.75 18.04 18.28
C LEU A 28 26.28 19.24 19.04
N CYS A 29 25.94 20.47 18.66
CA CYS A 29 26.39 21.67 19.34
C CYS A 29 25.56 22.02 20.60
N CYS A 30 24.26 21.68 20.63
CA CYS A 30 23.37 22.11 21.71
C CYS A 30 23.17 21.06 22.81
N ILE A 31 23.29 19.78 22.48
CA ILE A 31 22.89 18.68 23.39
C ILE A 31 24.12 17.93 23.90
N PRO A 32 24.31 17.82 25.25
CA PRO A 32 25.35 16.98 25.82
C PRO A 32 25.24 15.53 25.37
N GLU A 33 26.36 14.86 25.14
CA GLU A 33 26.41 13.49 24.60
C GLU A 33 25.64 12.47 25.42
N ASN A 34 25.65 12.60 26.74
CA ASN A 34 25.04 11.68 27.69
C ASN A 34 23.66 12.13 28.18
N ALA A 35 23.08 13.20 27.59
CA ALA A 35 21.78 13.67 27.99
C ALA A 35 20.72 12.63 27.64
N MET A 36 19.98 12.19 28.65
CA MET A 36 18.83 11.30 28.50
C MET A 36 17.54 12.09 28.48
N GLY A 37 16.55 11.61 27.72
CA GLY A 37 15.26 12.26 27.61
C GLY A 37 14.16 11.29 27.25
N LYS A 38 12.94 11.80 27.28
CA LYS A 38 11.73 11.09 26.91
C LYS A 38 10.93 11.94 25.93
N SER A 39 10.37 11.30 24.91
CA SER A 39 9.47 11.93 23.94
C SER A 39 8.24 11.06 23.69
N HIS A 40 7.11 11.68 23.37
CA HIS A 40 5.90 10.96 22.98
C HIS A 40 5.45 11.33 21.57
N LEU A 41 4.87 10.35 20.85
CA LEU A 41 4.23 10.54 19.56
C LEU A 41 2.76 10.95 19.76
N LEU A 42 2.43 12.18 19.39
CA LEU A 42 1.11 12.78 19.53
C LEU A 42 0.40 12.84 18.18
N ASN A 43 -0.79 12.26 18.10
CA ASN A 43 -1.68 12.40 16.95
C ASN A 43 -2.37 13.76 16.95
N LYS A 44 -2.33 14.49 15.84
CA LYS A 44 -2.92 15.82 15.69
C LYS A 44 -4.19 15.85 14.84
N GLU A 45 -4.51 14.70 14.22
CA GLU A 45 -5.72 14.46 13.43
C GLU A 45 -6.32 13.08 13.77
N ASP A 46 -7.62 12.91 13.50
CA ASP A 46 -8.31 11.62 13.59
C ASP A 46 -7.94 10.75 12.40
N GLY A 47 -7.71 9.45 12.61
CA GLY A 47 -7.36 8.53 11.53
C GLY A 47 -7.13 7.10 11.99
N ILE A 48 -6.44 6.33 11.16
CA ILE A 48 -5.97 4.97 11.44
C ILE A 48 -4.45 5.02 11.61
N LEU A 49 -3.96 4.59 12.76
CA LEU A 49 -2.52 4.55 13.02
C LEU A 49 -1.86 3.45 12.18
N ALA A 50 -0.72 3.78 11.55
CA ALA A 50 0.08 2.80 10.81
C ALA A 50 1.56 3.17 10.79
N GLY A 51 2.43 2.14 10.84
CA GLY A 51 3.88 2.29 10.79
C GLY A 51 4.58 2.14 12.14
N VAL A 52 3.89 1.70 13.20
CA VAL A 52 4.45 1.51 14.54
C VAL A 52 5.62 0.51 14.51
N GLU A 53 5.46 -0.64 13.86
CA GLU A 53 6.52 -1.63 13.78
C GLU A 53 7.75 -1.12 13.00
N LEU A 54 7.50 -0.34 11.93
CA LEU A 54 8.60 0.26 11.18
C LEU A 54 9.30 1.38 11.96
N ALA A 55 8.56 2.18 12.73
CA ALA A 55 9.12 3.19 13.64
C ALA A 55 10.05 2.54 14.69
N LYS A 56 9.63 1.43 15.30
CA LYS A 56 10.49 0.65 16.21
C LYS A 56 11.78 0.20 15.53
N ARG A 57 11.67 -0.22 14.27
CA ARG A 57 12.83 -0.64 13.47
C ARG A 57 13.77 0.53 13.15
N VAL A 58 13.23 1.72 12.85
CA VAL A 58 14.02 2.94 12.67
C VAL A 58 14.82 3.24 13.93
N PHE A 59 14.18 3.23 15.09
CA PHE A 59 14.84 3.48 16.36
C PHE A 59 15.93 2.45 16.67
N ALA A 60 15.60 1.16 16.59
CA ALA A 60 16.53 0.07 16.89
C ALA A 60 17.76 0.05 15.95
N LYS A 61 17.56 0.45 14.69
CA LYS A 61 18.64 0.50 13.70
C LYS A 61 19.59 1.68 13.94
N PHE A 62 19.07 2.80 14.44
CA PHE A 62 19.85 3.98 14.76
C PHE A 62 20.60 3.84 16.10
N ASP A 63 19.87 3.48 17.15
CA ASP A 63 20.40 3.29 18.49
C ASP A 63 19.64 2.14 19.20
N PRO A 64 20.24 0.94 19.29
CA PRO A 64 19.56 -0.24 19.87
C PRO A 64 19.28 -0.10 21.37
N THR A 65 19.78 0.95 22.04
CA THR A 65 19.50 1.21 23.46
C THR A 65 18.20 1.99 23.69
N MET A 66 17.57 2.50 22.63
CA MET A 66 16.29 3.22 22.72
C MET A 66 15.19 2.31 23.23
N GLN A 67 14.44 2.79 24.22
CA GLN A 67 13.31 2.06 24.82
C GLN A 67 12.01 2.63 24.26
N VAL A 68 11.23 1.79 23.58
CA VAL A 68 9.97 2.19 22.93
C VAL A 68 8.81 1.52 23.66
N GLU A 69 7.94 2.30 24.28
CA GLU A 69 6.67 1.88 24.85
C GLU A 69 5.54 2.19 23.85
N VAL A 70 4.94 1.15 23.28
CA VAL A 70 3.81 1.28 22.34
C VAL A 70 2.52 1.30 23.12
N LEU A 71 1.75 2.39 22.99
CA LEU A 71 0.45 2.56 23.65
C LEU A 71 -0.70 2.23 22.70
N ILE A 72 -0.53 2.45 21.40
CA ILE A 72 -1.53 2.19 20.37
C ILE A 72 -0.86 1.44 19.22
N ASN A 73 -1.45 0.32 18.80
CA ASN A 73 -0.93 -0.53 17.74
C ASN A 73 -1.44 -0.12 16.35
N ASP A 74 -0.75 -0.59 15.30
CA ASP A 74 -1.17 -0.44 13.91
C ASP A 74 -2.61 -0.93 13.69
N GLY A 75 -3.36 -0.21 12.85
CA GLY A 75 -4.75 -0.51 12.50
C GLY A 75 -5.78 0.04 13.51
N THR A 76 -5.34 0.61 14.62
CA THR A 76 -6.24 1.19 15.62
C THR A 76 -6.71 2.58 15.18
N PRO A 77 -8.03 2.89 15.25
CA PRO A 77 -8.52 4.25 15.11
C PRO A 77 -7.96 5.16 16.22
N VAL A 78 -7.41 6.30 15.83
CA VAL A 78 -6.88 7.32 16.75
C VAL A 78 -7.62 8.63 16.61
N LYS A 79 -7.63 9.39 17.68
CA LYS A 79 -8.19 10.74 17.78
C LYS A 79 -7.09 11.77 17.94
N LYS A 80 -7.42 13.02 17.57
CA LYS A 80 -6.57 14.16 17.90
C LYS A 80 -6.33 14.22 19.41
N GLY A 81 -5.07 14.24 19.82
CA GLY A 81 -4.64 14.27 21.22
C GLY A 81 -4.18 12.92 21.77
N ASP A 82 -4.44 11.81 21.06
CA ASP A 82 -3.97 10.50 21.49
C ASP A 82 -2.44 10.38 21.39
N ILE A 83 -1.83 9.74 22.39
CA ILE A 83 -0.41 9.43 22.41
C ILE A 83 -0.22 7.99 21.95
N ALA A 84 0.47 7.80 20.83
CA ALA A 84 0.63 6.48 20.22
C ALA A 84 1.81 5.69 20.80
N MET A 85 2.89 6.36 21.17
CA MET A 85 4.06 5.74 21.78
C MET A 85 4.84 6.73 22.63
N VAL A 86 5.65 6.18 23.55
CA VAL A 86 6.63 6.92 24.33
C VAL A 86 8.01 6.32 24.09
N VAL A 87 9.03 7.16 23.90
CA VAL A 87 10.38 6.72 23.62
C VAL A 87 11.33 7.37 24.63
N THR A 88 12.12 6.53 25.31
CA THR A 88 13.16 6.96 26.25
C THR A 88 14.53 6.60 25.69
N ALA A 89 15.40 7.59 25.49
CA ALA A 89 16.72 7.39 24.90
C ALA A 89 17.67 8.55 25.18
N LYS A 90 18.88 8.49 24.62
CA LYS A 90 19.73 9.68 24.51
C LYS A 90 18.99 10.75 23.71
N VAL A 91 19.03 12.00 24.19
CA VAL A 91 18.34 13.11 23.52
C VAL A 91 18.83 13.28 22.08
N ARG A 92 20.12 13.05 21.82
CA ARG A 92 20.68 13.08 20.45
C ARG A 92 20.02 12.04 19.56
N SER A 93 19.80 10.81 20.04
CA SER A 93 19.14 9.75 19.27
C SER A 93 17.66 10.09 19.01
N LEU A 94 16.94 10.65 19.99
CA LEU A 94 15.54 11.10 19.81
C LEU A 94 15.42 12.14 18.69
N LEU A 95 16.27 13.17 18.71
CA LEU A 95 16.21 14.27 17.75
C LEU A 95 16.61 13.83 16.33
N GLN A 96 17.61 12.98 16.18
CA GLN A 96 18.10 12.52 14.88
C GLN A 96 17.17 11.49 14.21
N THR A 97 16.36 10.77 14.97
CA THR A 97 15.40 9.80 14.42
C THR A 97 14.01 10.37 14.21
N GLU A 98 13.68 11.52 14.81
CA GLU A 98 12.35 12.12 14.81
C GLU A 98 11.78 12.28 13.40
N ARG A 99 12.54 12.91 12.49
CA ARG A 99 12.01 13.28 11.18
C ARG A 99 11.72 12.05 10.32
N LEU A 100 12.64 11.11 10.25
CA LEU A 100 12.43 9.87 9.49
C LEU A 100 11.23 9.08 10.02
N MET A 101 11.17 8.88 11.34
CA MET A 101 10.05 8.20 11.99
C MET A 101 8.71 8.88 11.68
N LEU A 102 8.64 10.22 11.84
CA LEU A 102 7.41 10.97 11.53
C LEU A 102 7.02 10.88 10.06
N ASN A 103 7.97 11.01 9.13
CA ASN A 103 7.67 10.92 7.70
C ASN A 103 7.06 9.55 7.33
N ILE A 104 7.60 8.47 7.89
CA ILE A 104 7.10 7.11 7.68
C ILE A 104 5.69 6.97 8.27
N MET A 105 5.51 7.30 9.55
CA MET A 105 4.23 7.09 10.23
C MET A 105 3.13 7.99 9.70
N GLN A 106 3.43 9.25 9.40
CA GLN A 106 2.46 10.17 8.79
C GLN A 106 2.00 9.66 7.42
N ARG A 107 2.95 9.18 6.58
CA ARG A 107 2.64 8.63 5.27
C ARG A 107 1.79 7.37 5.38
N MET A 108 2.22 6.40 6.16
CA MET A 108 1.52 5.13 6.33
C MET A 108 0.14 5.31 6.97
N SER A 109 0.03 6.14 8.00
CA SER A 109 -1.26 6.42 8.64
C SER A 109 -2.22 7.19 7.72
N GLY A 110 -1.72 8.08 6.88
CA GLY A 110 -2.53 8.74 5.85
C GLY A 110 -3.11 7.74 4.85
N ILE A 111 -2.30 6.80 4.36
CA ILE A 111 -2.72 5.73 3.45
C ILE A 111 -3.73 4.80 4.14
N ALA A 112 -3.43 4.34 5.35
CA ALA A 112 -4.35 3.48 6.12
C ALA A 112 -5.69 4.17 6.38
N THR A 113 -5.68 5.46 6.72
CA THR A 113 -6.89 6.25 6.93
C THR A 113 -7.73 6.39 5.66
N MET A 114 -7.08 6.70 4.53
CA MET A 114 -7.76 6.78 3.23
C MET A 114 -8.33 5.42 2.84
N THR A 115 -7.53 4.36 2.95
CA THR A 115 -7.98 3.00 2.63
C THR A 115 -9.18 2.60 3.47
N ASN A 116 -9.15 2.88 4.78
CA ASN A 116 -10.26 2.57 5.68
C ASN A 116 -11.56 3.26 5.25
N LYS A 117 -11.49 4.53 4.80
CA LYS A 117 -12.67 5.22 4.25
C LYS A 117 -13.27 4.49 3.06
N TYR A 118 -12.43 4.00 2.14
CA TYR A 118 -12.89 3.20 0.99
C TYR A 118 -13.49 1.87 1.44
N VAL A 119 -12.86 1.17 2.38
CA VAL A 119 -13.38 -0.10 2.95
C VAL A 119 -14.74 0.12 3.61
N GLU A 120 -14.90 1.18 4.41
CA GLU A 120 -16.18 1.53 5.03
C GLU A 120 -17.28 1.80 3.99
N ARG A 121 -16.91 2.43 2.85
CA ARG A 121 -17.84 2.69 1.75
C ARG A 121 -18.35 1.40 1.09
N LEU A 122 -17.54 0.32 1.15
CA LEU A 122 -17.87 -0.98 0.57
C LEU A 122 -18.62 -1.93 1.53
N LYS A 123 -18.86 -1.54 2.77
CA LYS A 123 -19.57 -2.40 3.74
C LYS A 123 -20.91 -2.87 3.21
N GLY A 124 -21.19 -4.17 3.42
CA GLY A 124 -22.41 -4.84 2.94
C GLY A 124 -22.36 -5.30 1.49
N THR A 125 -21.23 -5.10 0.78
CA THR A 125 -20.95 -5.76 -0.51
C THR A 125 -19.92 -6.86 -0.33
N LYS A 126 -19.72 -7.72 -1.34
CA LYS A 126 -18.65 -8.73 -1.37
C LYS A 126 -17.31 -8.16 -1.84
N THR A 127 -17.31 -6.93 -2.35
CA THR A 127 -16.18 -6.32 -3.06
C THR A 127 -15.07 -5.87 -2.12
N HIS A 128 -13.83 -6.14 -2.50
CA HIS A 128 -12.64 -5.65 -1.83
C HIS A 128 -11.95 -4.55 -2.63
N VAL A 129 -11.44 -3.53 -1.92
CA VAL A 129 -10.59 -2.50 -2.55
C VAL A 129 -9.14 -2.97 -2.60
N LEU A 130 -8.50 -2.79 -3.77
CA LEU A 130 -7.10 -3.10 -4.03
C LEU A 130 -6.28 -1.82 -4.21
N ASP A 131 -5.03 -1.88 -3.79
CA ASP A 131 -4.00 -0.94 -4.25
C ASP A 131 -3.57 -1.22 -5.70
N THR A 132 -2.55 -0.51 -6.15
CA THR A 132 -1.94 -0.69 -7.47
C THR A 132 -0.41 -0.64 -7.37
N ARG A 133 0.29 -0.64 -8.51
CA ARG A 133 1.72 -0.34 -8.59
C ARG A 133 2.04 1.16 -8.69
N LYS A 134 1.03 2.04 -8.64
CA LYS A 134 1.18 3.52 -8.64
C LYS A 134 1.61 4.01 -7.25
N THR A 135 2.77 3.53 -6.80
CA THR A 135 3.37 3.85 -5.50
C THR A 135 4.54 4.82 -5.68
N THR A 136 4.90 5.53 -4.60
CA THR A 136 6.14 6.32 -4.57
C THR A 136 7.35 5.40 -4.79
N PRO A 137 8.27 5.74 -5.71
CA PRO A 137 9.49 4.95 -5.92
C PRO A 137 10.24 4.73 -4.60
N GLY A 138 10.61 3.46 -4.34
CA GLY A 138 11.29 3.06 -3.10
C GLY A 138 10.37 2.80 -1.90
N LEU A 139 9.14 3.36 -1.86
CA LEU A 139 8.22 3.23 -0.71
C LEU A 139 7.15 2.15 -0.88
N ARG A 140 7.17 1.36 -1.96
CA ARG A 140 6.09 0.41 -2.28
C ARG A 140 5.73 -0.53 -1.14
N MET A 141 6.73 -1.06 -0.43
CA MET A 141 6.47 -2.03 0.64
C MET A 141 5.70 -1.37 1.79
N LEU A 142 6.10 -0.16 2.19
CA LEU A 142 5.43 0.61 3.23
C LEU A 142 4.00 0.98 2.83
N GLU A 143 3.83 1.49 1.61
CA GLU A 143 2.52 1.95 1.13
C GLU A 143 1.54 0.79 1.01
N LYS A 144 1.99 -0.37 0.52
CA LYS A 144 1.16 -1.58 0.44
C LYS A 144 0.85 -2.18 1.81
N GLN A 145 1.79 -2.14 2.76
CA GLN A 145 1.50 -2.50 4.16
C GLN A 145 0.44 -1.59 4.76
N ALA A 146 0.54 -0.28 4.54
CA ALA A 146 -0.43 0.69 5.03
C ALA A 146 -1.84 0.46 4.46
N VAL A 147 -1.96 0.06 3.19
CA VAL A 147 -3.24 -0.35 2.58
C VAL A 147 -3.84 -1.54 3.34
N LYS A 148 -3.04 -2.57 3.64
CA LYS A 148 -3.52 -3.73 4.43
C LYS A 148 -3.94 -3.33 5.84
N ILE A 149 -3.16 -2.48 6.52
CA ILE A 149 -3.49 -1.96 7.85
C ILE A 149 -4.81 -1.20 7.84
N GLY A 150 -5.10 -0.45 6.77
CA GLY A 150 -6.37 0.24 6.57
C GLY A 150 -7.57 -0.66 6.22
N GLY A 151 -7.35 -1.98 6.08
CA GLY A 151 -8.39 -2.97 5.76
C GLY A 151 -8.57 -3.27 4.27
N GLY A 152 -7.76 -2.68 3.39
CA GLY A 152 -7.73 -3.02 1.97
C GLY A 152 -6.90 -4.27 1.67
N MET A 153 -6.82 -4.65 0.41
CA MET A 153 -6.01 -5.76 -0.06
C MET A 153 -4.95 -5.26 -1.05
N ASN A 154 -3.86 -6.01 -1.16
CA ASN A 154 -2.83 -5.71 -2.13
C ASN A 154 -3.11 -6.40 -3.47
N HIS A 155 -3.04 -5.64 -4.55
CA HIS A 155 -2.77 -6.17 -5.88
C HIS A 155 -1.32 -6.65 -5.94
N ARG A 156 -0.88 -7.26 -7.06
CA ARG A 156 0.50 -7.71 -7.24
C ARG A 156 1.51 -6.69 -6.73
N ILE A 157 2.55 -7.19 -6.07
CA ILE A 157 3.62 -6.38 -5.48
C ILE A 157 4.52 -5.79 -6.57
N GLY A 158 4.82 -6.62 -7.58
CA GLY A 158 5.72 -6.23 -8.66
C GLY A 158 5.34 -6.83 -10.01
N LEU A 159 6.33 -7.05 -10.84
CA LEU A 159 6.18 -7.73 -12.13
C LEU A 159 6.47 -9.24 -12.02
N PHE A 160 6.75 -9.71 -10.83
CA PHE A 160 7.30 -11.05 -10.56
C PHE A 160 6.30 -11.99 -9.86
N ASP A 161 5.25 -11.49 -9.23
CA ASP A 161 4.35 -12.26 -8.37
C ASP A 161 2.96 -12.54 -8.98
N MET A 162 2.67 -11.95 -10.15
CA MET A 162 1.46 -12.22 -10.92
C MET A 162 1.62 -11.71 -12.35
N ILE A 163 1.14 -12.45 -13.33
CA ILE A 163 1.01 -11.97 -14.71
C ILE A 163 -0.23 -11.08 -14.80
N LEU A 164 -0.08 -9.88 -15.36
CA LEU A 164 -1.19 -8.99 -15.73
C LEU A 164 -1.01 -8.59 -17.17
N LEU A 165 -1.84 -9.14 -18.05
CA LEU A 165 -1.91 -8.82 -19.46
C LEU A 165 -2.70 -7.52 -19.63
N LYS A 166 -2.01 -6.46 -20.03
CA LYS A 166 -2.57 -5.15 -20.30
C LYS A 166 -2.79 -4.95 -21.80
N ASP A 167 -3.52 -3.90 -22.15
CA ASP A 167 -3.79 -3.47 -23.52
C ASP A 167 -2.55 -3.61 -24.44
N ASN A 168 -1.47 -2.96 -24.08
CA ASN A 168 -0.21 -3.01 -24.86
C ASN A 168 0.38 -4.42 -24.98
N HIS A 169 0.28 -5.27 -23.94
CA HIS A 169 0.74 -6.65 -24.03
C HIS A 169 -0.09 -7.44 -25.05
N ILE A 170 -1.41 -7.25 -25.03
CA ILE A 170 -2.35 -7.90 -25.91
C ILE A 170 -2.10 -7.47 -27.36
N ASP A 171 -2.01 -6.15 -27.58
CA ASP A 171 -1.84 -5.56 -28.90
C ASP A 171 -0.48 -6.00 -29.54
N PHE A 172 0.63 -5.91 -28.80
CA PHE A 172 1.93 -6.36 -29.28
C PHE A 172 2.05 -7.88 -29.45
N CYS A 173 1.24 -8.66 -28.73
CA CYS A 173 1.21 -10.12 -28.85
C CYS A 173 0.34 -10.60 -30.01
N GLY A 174 -0.45 -9.72 -30.63
CA GLY A 174 -1.36 -10.05 -31.73
C GLY A 174 -2.71 -10.63 -31.26
N GLY A 175 -3.21 -10.18 -30.11
CA GLY A 175 -4.53 -10.49 -29.56
C GLY A 175 -4.51 -11.31 -28.27
N ILE A 176 -5.70 -11.42 -27.67
CA ILE A 176 -5.94 -12.05 -26.36
C ILE A 176 -5.54 -13.52 -26.36
N THR A 177 -6.04 -14.28 -27.33
CA THR A 177 -5.76 -15.71 -27.44
C THR A 177 -4.26 -16.00 -27.51
N ASN A 178 -3.53 -15.24 -28.32
CA ASN A 178 -2.07 -15.37 -28.42
C ASN A 178 -1.38 -15.03 -27.11
N ALA A 179 -1.80 -13.94 -26.44
CA ALA A 179 -1.21 -13.51 -25.19
C ALA A 179 -1.39 -14.55 -24.07
N ILE A 180 -2.60 -15.10 -23.91
CA ILE A 180 -2.88 -16.15 -22.90
C ILE A 180 -2.10 -17.43 -23.23
N THR A 181 -2.06 -17.86 -24.49
CA THR A 181 -1.34 -19.06 -24.91
C THR A 181 0.16 -18.94 -24.57
N ARG A 182 0.77 -17.82 -24.92
CA ARG A 182 2.19 -17.54 -24.60
C ARG A 182 2.47 -17.46 -23.10
N CYS A 183 1.52 -16.96 -22.30
CA CYS A 183 1.66 -17.00 -20.84
C CYS A 183 1.75 -18.44 -20.32
N HIS A 184 0.90 -19.34 -20.78
CA HIS A 184 0.92 -20.74 -20.37
C HIS A 184 2.21 -21.45 -20.81
N GLU A 185 2.67 -21.22 -22.04
CA GLU A 185 3.93 -21.75 -22.55
C GLU A 185 5.10 -21.28 -21.67
N TYR A 186 5.16 -19.98 -21.37
CA TYR A 186 6.19 -19.39 -20.52
C TYR A 186 6.18 -19.97 -19.10
N LEU A 187 4.99 -20.04 -18.46
CA LEU A 187 4.88 -20.60 -17.10
C LEU A 187 5.33 -22.04 -17.06
N LYS A 188 4.95 -22.85 -18.06
CA LYS A 188 5.37 -24.24 -18.21
C LYS A 188 6.89 -24.37 -18.42
N GLU A 189 7.47 -23.58 -19.32
CA GLU A 189 8.90 -23.56 -19.59
C GLU A 189 9.73 -23.21 -18.33
N LYS A 190 9.26 -22.21 -17.57
CA LYS A 190 9.95 -21.72 -16.37
C LYS A 190 9.63 -22.50 -15.10
N GLY A 191 8.65 -23.40 -15.13
CA GLY A 191 8.18 -24.11 -13.93
C GLY A 191 7.60 -23.18 -12.87
N LEU A 192 6.88 -22.12 -13.30
CA LEU A 192 6.27 -21.11 -12.43
C LEU A 192 4.78 -21.35 -12.29
N ASP A 193 4.26 -21.13 -11.07
CA ASP A 193 2.84 -21.13 -10.74
C ASP A 193 2.39 -19.71 -10.36
N LEU A 194 2.16 -18.87 -11.38
CA LEU A 194 1.68 -17.50 -11.19
C LEU A 194 0.24 -17.36 -11.68
N LYS A 195 -0.56 -16.61 -10.93
CA LYS A 195 -1.89 -16.21 -11.40
C LYS A 195 -1.78 -15.37 -12.66
N ILE A 196 -2.76 -15.51 -13.54
CA ILE A 196 -2.91 -14.70 -14.76
C ILE A 196 -4.15 -13.84 -14.61
N GLU A 197 -3.98 -12.56 -14.74
CA GLU A 197 -5.04 -11.57 -14.88
C GLU A 197 -4.96 -10.92 -16.25
N ILE A 198 -6.12 -10.63 -16.86
CA ILE A 198 -6.22 -9.97 -18.16
C ILE A 198 -7.14 -8.75 -18.08
N GLU A 199 -6.66 -7.65 -18.64
CA GLU A 199 -7.41 -6.41 -18.83
C GLU A 199 -8.22 -6.49 -20.14
N VAL A 200 -9.52 -6.22 -20.08
CA VAL A 200 -10.43 -6.19 -21.23
C VAL A 200 -11.08 -4.82 -21.34
N ARG A 201 -11.21 -4.31 -22.57
CA ARG A 201 -11.67 -2.95 -22.91
C ARG A 201 -13.13 -2.91 -23.38
N ASN A 202 -13.70 -4.07 -23.74
CA ASN A 202 -15.04 -4.20 -24.30
C ASN A 202 -15.58 -5.62 -24.16
N PHE A 203 -16.82 -5.84 -24.58
CA PHE A 203 -17.49 -7.15 -24.47
C PHE A 203 -16.95 -8.22 -25.43
N ASP A 204 -16.40 -7.83 -26.60
CA ASP A 204 -15.81 -8.77 -27.54
C ASP A 204 -14.51 -9.35 -26.94
N GLU A 205 -13.67 -8.52 -26.34
CA GLU A 205 -12.48 -8.94 -25.60
C GLU A 205 -12.84 -9.79 -24.37
N LEU A 206 -13.90 -9.42 -23.65
CA LEU A 206 -14.41 -10.21 -22.53
C LEU A 206 -14.81 -11.62 -22.99
N ALA A 207 -15.55 -11.71 -24.09
CA ALA A 207 -15.99 -13.00 -24.64
C ALA A 207 -14.79 -13.84 -25.11
N GLU A 208 -13.80 -13.24 -25.79
CA GLU A 208 -12.58 -13.92 -26.22
C GLU A 208 -11.78 -14.44 -25.03
N ALA A 209 -11.53 -13.61 -23.99
CA ALA A 209 -10.80 -14.01 -22.78
C ALA A 209 -11.51 -15.17 -22.05
N MET A 210 -12.83 -15.11 -21.92
CA MET A 210 -13.62 -16.18 -21.29
C MET A 210 -13.57 -17.48 -22.09
N ASN A 211 -13.65 -17.41 -23.42
CA ASN A 211 -13.60 -18.58 -24.30
C ASN A 211 -12.20 -19.24 -24.30
N CYS A 212 -11.14 -18.43 -24.24
CA CYS A 212 -9.77 -18.93 -24.14
C CYS A 212 -9.55 -19.64 -22.80
N GLY A 213 -10.08 -19.11 -21.71
CA GLY A 213 -9.92 -19.66 -20.37
C GLY A 213 -8.49 -19.63 -19.88
N GLY A 214 -8.19 -20.44 -18.83
CA GLY A 214 -6.83 -20.56 -18.28
C GLY A 214 -6.33 -19.31 -17.56
N ILE A 215 -7.21 -18.39 -17.20
CA ILE A 215 -6.94 -17.16 -16.45
C ILE A 215 -7.62 -17.20 -15.09
N ASN A 216 -7.16 -16.41 -14.14
CA ASN A 216 -7.69 -16.35 -12.78
C ASN A 216 -8.66 -15.17 -12.59
N ARG A 217 -8.35 -14.03 -13.22
CA ARG A 217 -9.10 -12.79 -13.04
C ARG A 217 -9.25 -12.04 -14.37
N ILE A 218 -10.38 -11.36 -14.53
CA ILE A 218 -10.67 -10.44 -15.62
C ILE A 218 -10.82 -9.04 -15.03
N MET A 219 -9.99 -8.11 -15.49
CA MET A 219 -10.08 -6.69 -15.17
C MET A 219 -10.90 -5.97 -16.23
N LEU A 220 -12.01 -5.36 -15.81
CA LEU A 220 -12.88 -4.53 -16.64
C LEU A 220 -12.33 -3.11 -16.63
N ASP A 221 -11.57 -2.75 -17.68
CA ASP A 221 -10.91 -1.44 -17.75
C ASP A 221 -11.83 -0.37 -18.33
N ASN A 222 -12.06 0.69 -17.55
CA ASN A 222 -12.91 1.83 -17.91
C ASN A 222 -14.35 1.47 -18.34
N PHE A 223 -14.90 0.34 -17.89
CA PHE A 223 -16.31 0.02 -18.08
C PHE A 223 -17.20 0.99 -17.30
N SER A 224 -18.33 1.39 -17.89
CA SER A 224 -19.37 2.11 -17.14
C SER A 224 -19.99 1.22 -16.06
N VAL A 225 -20.68 1.79 -15.07
CA VAL A 225 -21.40 1.02 -14.04
C VAL A 225 -22.40 0.03 -14.69
N ALA A 226 -23.13 0.49 -15.72
CA ALA A 226 -24.10 -0.36 -16.43
C ALA A 226 -23.41 -1.52 -17.19
N ASP A 227 -22.28 -1.25 -17.85
CA ASP A 227 -21.53 -2.30 -18.54
C ASP A 227 -20.82 -3.23 -17.56
N THR A 228 -20.33 -2.72 -16.43
CA THR A 228 -19.77 -3.54 -15.35
C THR A 228 -20.80 -4.54 -14.84
N LYS A 229 -22.02 -4.09 -14.56
CA LYS A 229 -23.11 -4.98 -14.12
C LYS A 229 -23.36 -6.08 -15.15
N LYS A 230 -23.49 -5.72 -16.42
CA LYS A 230 -23.69 -6.67 -17.52
C LYS A 230 -22.51 -7.64 -17.67
N ALA A 231 -21.26 -7.14 -17.53
CA ALA A 231 -20.07 -7.98 -17.60
C ALA A 231 -20.02 -9.01 -16.47
N VAL A 232 -20.33 -8.60 -15.23
CA VAL A 232 -20.41 -9.50 -14.08
C VAL A 232 -21.43 -10.60 -14.28
N ASP A 233 -22.62 -10.24 -14.80
CA ASP A 233 -23.67 -11.21 -15.10
C ASP A 233 -23.23 -12.21 -16.21
N ILE A 234 -22.49 -11.75 -17.23
CA ILE A 234 -21.90 -12.60 -18.30
C ILE A 234 -20.82 -13.54 -17.73
N VAL A 235 -19.92 -13.03 -16.89
CA VAL A 235 -18.84 -13.83 -16.26
C VAL A 235 -19.45 -14.91 -15.36
N GLY A 236 -20.56 -14.62 -14.68
CA GLY A 236 -21.35 -15.60 -13.93
C GLY A 236 -20.55 -16.36 -12.86
N GLY A 237 -19.54 -15.74 -12.27
CA GLY A 237 -18.70 -16.34 -11.22
C GLY A 237 -17.64 -17.35 -11.70
N LYS A 238 -17.44 -17.50 -13.02
CA LYS A 238 -16.41 -18.41 -13.57
C LYS A 238 -14.98 -17.92 -13.34
N PHE A 239 -14.79 -16.61 -13.22
CA PHE A 239 -13.53 -15.93 -13.00
C PHE A 239 -13.71 -14.86 -11.92
N GLU A 240 -12.63 -14.54 -11.18
CA GLU A 240 -12.61 -13.32 -10.36
C GLU A 240 -12.78 -12.10 -11.29
N THR A 241 -13.52 -11.08 -10.83
CA THR A 241 -13.73 -9.83 -11.56
C THR A 241 -13.15 -8.64 -10.83
N GLU A 242 -12.46 -7.77 -11.56
CA GLU A 242 -11.92 -6.52 -11.05
C GLU A 242 -12.42 -5.35 -11.90
N SER A 243 -12.89 -4.27 -11.27
CA SER A 243 -13.13 -2.99 -11.96
C SER A 243 -11.94 -2.08 -11.77
N SER A 244 -11.51 -1.44 -12.87
CA SER A 244 -10.40 -0.48 -12.91
C SER A 244 -10.72 0.69 -13.83
N GLY A 245 -10.01 1.80 -13.65
CA GLY A 245 -10.12 3.00 -14.49
C GLY A 245 -11.07 4.06 -13.92
N GLY A 246 -10.52 5.22 -13.52
CA GLY A 246 -11.29 6.42 -13.14
C GLY A 246 -12.20 6.30 -11.92
N ILE A 247 -12.17 5.21 -11.17
CA ILE A 247 -13.06 4.98 -10.02
C ILE A 247 -12.60 5.83 -8.83
N THR A 248 -13.51 6.67 -8.34
CA THR A 248 -13.30 7.61 -7.24
C THR A 248 -13.99 7.14 -5.95
N PHE A 249 -13.73 7.84 -4.85
CA PHE A 249 -14.42 7.61 -3.59
C PHE A 249 -15.96 7.73 -3.72
N ASP A 250 -16.44 8.65 -4.55
CA ASP A 250 -17.87 8.89 -4.72
C ASP A 250 -18.54 7.79 -5.55
N THR A 251 -17.84 7.25 -6.55
CA THR A 251 -18.38 6.27 -7.50
C THR A 251 -18.13 4.81 -7.12
N ILE A 252 -17.19 4.52 -6.21
CA ILE A 252 -16.76 3.14 -5.90
C ILE A 252 -17.93 2.25 -5.43
N ARG A 253 -18.90 2.83 -4.71
CA ARG A 253 -20.08 2.09 -4.22
C ARG A 253 -20.91 1.54 -5.36
N ASP A 254 -21.12 2.31 -6.42
CA ASP A 254 -21.94 1.92 -7.54
C ASP A 254 -21.32 0.73 -8.31
N TYR A 255 -19.98 0.74 -8.45
CA TYR A 255 -19.24 -0.39 -9.03
C TYR A 255 -19.30 -1.63 -8.15
N ALA A 256 -19.19 -1.48 -6.84
CA ALA A 256 -19.27 -2.59 -5.90
C ALA A 256 -20.65 -3.26 -5.92
N GLU A 257 -21.72 -2.48 -6.05
CA GLU A 257 -23.10 -3.00 -6.16
C GLU A 257 -23.35 -3.77 -7.47
N CYS A 258 -22.49 -3.60 -8.48
CA CYS A 258 -22.49 -4.48 -9.65
C CYS A 258 -22.09 -5.92 -9.32
N GLY A 259 -21.43 -6.15 -8.18
CA GLY A 259 -21.05 -7.48 -7.72
C GLY A 259 -19.68 -7.94 -8.23
N VAL A 260 -18.76 -7.01 -8.55
CA VAL A 260 -17.35 -7.35 -8.80
C VAL A 260 -16.68 -7.84 -7.51
N ASP A 261 -15.63 -8.66 -7.65
CA ASP A 261 -14.87 -9.16 -6.49
C ASP A 261 -13.90 -8.11 -5.98
N PHE A 262 -13.32 -7.34 -6.90
CA PHE A 262 -12.30 -6.33 -6.59
C PHE A 262 -12.52 -5.02 -7.32
N ILE A 263 -12.04 -3.94 -6.70
CA ILE A 263 -11.91 -2.62 -7.33
C ILE A 263 -10.52 -2.07 -7.02
N SER A 264 -9.70 -1.81 -8.04
CA SER A 264 -8.39 -1.20 -7.87
C SER A 264 -8.46 0.32 -7.88
N VAL A 265 -7.81 0.94 -6.88
CA VAL A 265 -7.83 2.38 -6.66
C VAL A 265 -6.40 2.91 -6.49
N GLY A 266 -5.85 3.53 -7.53
CA GLY A 266 -4.51 4.11 -7.48
C GLY A 266 -4.37 5.25 -6.46
N ALA A 267 -5.46 6.00 -6.22
CA ALA A 267 -5.47 7.13 -5.30
C ALA A 267 -5.14 6.74 -3.85
N LEU A 268 -5.27 5.46 -3.47
CA LEU A 268 -4.87 4.97 -2.14
C LEU A 268 -3.39 5.21 -1.85
N THR A 269 -2.54 5.35 -2.87
CA THR A 269 -1.10 5.50 -2.70
C THR A 269 -0.54 6.76 -3.34
N HIS A 270 -1.04 7.17 -4.52
CA HIS A 270 -0.44 8.31 -5.25
C HIS A 270 -1.03 9.69 -4.87
N SER A 271 -2.18 9.77 -4.16
CA SER A 271 -2.86 11.03 -3.87
C SER A 271 -3.31 11.14 -2.41
N VAL A 272 -2.47 10.71 -1.48
CA VAL A 272 -2.79 10.68 -0.05
C VAL A 272 -2.07 11.79 0.69
N LYS A 273 -2.80 12.52 1.54
CA LYS A 273 -2.26 13.42 2.55
C LYS A 273 -1.78 12.61 3.75
N GLY A 274 -0.57 12.88 4.25
CA GLY A 274 -0.08 12.31 5.50
C GLY A 274 -0.96 12.71 6.70
N LEU A 275 -1.11 11.82 7.68
CA LEU A 275 -1.80 12.11 8.93
C LEU A 275 -0.89 12.99 9.81
N ASP A 276 -1.40 14.14 10.30
CA ASP A 276 -0.57 15.06 11.07
C ASP A 276 -0.23 14.48 12.45
N MET A 277 1.09 14.42 12.75
CA MET A 277 1.64 13.92 14.00
C MET A 277 2.80 14.80 14.45
N SER A 278 3.11 14.78 15.74
CA SER A 278 4.31 15.41 16.29
C SER A 278 4.98 14.52 17.33
N PHE A 279 6.30 14.62 17.39
CA PHE A 279 7.11 13.97 18.42
C PHE A 279 7.56 15.03 19.42
N LYS A 280 7.12 14.93 20.66
CA LYS A 280 7.29 16.00 21.68
C LYS A 280 8.04 15.48 22.87
N ALA A 281 9.02 16.26 23.33
CA ALA A 281 9.68 16.03 24.62
C ALA A 281 8.64 16.02 25.75
N CYS A 282 8.77 15.11 26.68
CA CYS A 282 7.94 14.99 27.87
C CYS A 282 8.81 14.62 29.09
N GLU A 283 8.27 14.81 30.27
CA GLU A 283 8.91 14.48 31.55
C GLU A 283 8.89 12.96 31.85
#